data_ceaa0a7c315ec1ce41a11fbfbb67387c
#
_entry.id   ceaa0a7c315ec1ce41a11fbfbb67387c
#
_cell.length_a   1.000
_cell.length_b   1.000
_cell.length_c   1.000
_cell.angle_alpha   90.00
_cell.angle_beta   90.00
_cell.angle_gamma   90.00
#
_symmetry.space_group_name_H-M   'P 1'
#
loop_
_entity.id
_entity.type
_entity.pdbx_description
1 polymer ?
#
loop_
_entity_poly.entity_id
_entity_poly.type
_entity_poly.pdbx_seq_one_letter_code
_entity_poly.pdbx_strand_id
1 'polypeptide(L)'
;VKYLLFNASFRITFWYRIGSFLITRYHFIAKFCLMYVQLIHKHNQYLTGIQIGFGTKIGKALMFPHYSCIVINGAATIGDNCTIYHGVTIGSIRGPKRGAPRIGNNVVIASGAKVIGNITIGNNVMIGSRSIVITDIPDNSVVVGNPGKIIPQKGLEPVSYTHLTLP
;
A
#
# COMPACT_ATOMS: atom_id res chain seq x y z
N VAL A 1 4.74 -12.82 -20.02
CA VAL A 1 3.81 -13.92 -19.71
C VAL A 1 4.22 -14.63 -18.42
N LYS A 2 5.50 -15.07 -18.23
CA LYS A 2 5.96 -15.81 -17.04
C LYS A 2 5.63 -15.09 -15.72
N TYR A 3 5.94 -13.80 -15.59
CA TYR A 3 5.65 -13.02 -14.36
C TYR A 3 4.14 -12.88 -14.10
N LEU A 4 3.31 -12.76 -15.14
CA LEU A 4 1.86 -12.67 -14.99
C LEU A 4 1.25 -13.96 -14.46
N LEU A 5 1.82 -15.12 -14.80
CA LEU A 5 1.33 -16.42 -14.37
C LEU A 5 1.85 -16.82 -12.98
N PHE A 6 3.12 -16.57 -12.69
CA PHE A 6 3.81 -17.15 -11.53
C PHE A 6 4.13 -16.15 -10.41
N ASN A 7 4.02 -14.84 -10.66
CA ASN A 7 4.26 -13.84 -9.62
C ASN A 7 2.93 -13.17 -9.19
N ALA A 8 2.45 -13.53 -8.01
CA ALA A 8 1.18 -13.05 -7.50
C ALA A 8 1.15 -11.53 -7.26
N SER A 9 2.26 -10.95 -6.79
CA SER A 9 2.40 -9.51 -6.57
C SER A 9 2.33 -8.73 -7.89
N PHE A 10 3.00 -9.23 -8.93
CA PHE A 10 2.92 -8.64 -10.27
C PHE A 10 1.51 -8.78 -10.84
N ARG A 11 0.89 -9.95 -10.71
CA ARG A 11 -0.45 -10.21 -11.24
C ARG A 11 -1.50 -9.28 -10.64
N ILE A 12 -1.50 -9.10 -9.32
CA ILE A 12 -2.48 -8.23 -8.65
C ILE A 12 -2.28 -6.76 -9.06
N THR A 13 -1.04 -6.27 -9.13
CA THR A 13 -0.74 -4.90 -9.56
C THR A 13 -1.05 -4.66 -11.03
N PHE A 14 -0.81 -5.64 -11.90
CA PHE A 14 -1.14 -5.57 -13.32
C PHE A 14 -2.65 -5.37 -13.55
N TRP A 15 -3.48 -6.25 -12.99
CA TRP A 15 -4.93 -6.14 -13.13
C TRP A 15 -5.50 -4.90 -12.45
N TYR A 16 -4.92 -4.49 -11.34
CA TYR A 16 -5.24 -3.22 -10.70
C TYR A 16 -4.98 -2.03 -11.65
N ARG A 17 -3.83 -1.97 -12.33
CA ARG A 17 -3.50 -0.87 -13.26
C ARG A 17 -4.46 -0.81 -14.44
N ILE A 18 -4.80 -1.95 -15.02
CA ILE A 18 -5.79 -2.02 -16.11
C ILE A 18 -7.16 -1.52 -15.62
N GLY A 19 -7.64 -2.01 -14.48
CA GLY A 19 -8.92 -1.60 -13.93
C GLY A 19 -8.97 -0.11 -13.58
N SER A 20 -7.91 0.44 -12.97
CA SER A 20 -7.79 1.86 -12.65
C SER A 20 -7.77 2.75 -13.91
N PHE A 21 -7.21 2.27 -15.01
CA PHE A 21 -7.28 2.96 -16.29
C PHE A 21 -8.68 2.91 -16.89
N LEU A 22 -9.34 1.76 -16.87
CA LEU A 22 -10.67 1.58 -17.45
C LEU A 22 -11.77 2.33 -16.71
N ILE A 23 -11.68 2.44 -15.39
CA ILE A 23 -12.70 3.12 -14.57
C ILE A 23 -12.85 4.61 -14.92
N THR A 24 -11.82 5.21 -15.52
CA THR A 24 -11.84 6.60 -15.98
C THR A 24 -12.45 6.79 -17.37
N ARG A 25 -12.84 5.69 -18.05
CA ARG A 25 -13.37 5.70 -19.41
C ARG A 25 -14.88 5.52 -19.43
N TYR A 26 -15.59 6.40 -20.14
CA TYR A 26 -17.05 6.41 -20.18
C TYR A 26 -17.65 5.60 -21.36
N HIS A 27 -16.84 5.05 -22.26
CA HIS A 27 -17.32 4.30 -23.42
C HIS A 27 -17.93 2.95 -23.02
N PHE A 28 -18.97 2.55 -23.76
CA PHE A 28 -19.71 1.30 -23.50
C PHE A 28 -18.79 0.05 -23.51
N ILE A 29 -17.88 -0.04 -24.45
CA ILE A 29 -16.90 -1.13 -24.55
C ILE A 29 -16.00 -1.15 -23.29
N ALA A 30 -15.57 0.02 -22.81
CA ALA A 30 -14.75 0.11 -21.60
C ALA A 30 -15.48 -0.43 -20.35
N LYS A 31 -16.80 -0.27 -20.27
CA LYS A 31 -17.61 -0.82 -19.17
C LYS A 31 -17.66 -2.35 -19.19
N PHE A 32 -17.81 -2.96 -20.36
CA PHE A 32 -17.74 -4.42 -20.50
C PHE A 32 -16.36 -4.97 -20.14
N CYS A 33 -15.29 -4.34 -20.66
CA CYS A 33 -13.93 -4.70 -20.30
C CYS A 33 -13.69 -4.54 -18.80
N LEU A 34 -14.20 -3.48 -18.18
CA LEU A 34 -14.07 -3.24 -16.75
C LEU A 34 -14.75 -4.35 -15.93
N MET A 35 -15.94 -4.80 -16.32
CA MET A 35 -16.63 -5.90 -15.65
C MET A 35 -15.79 -7.18 -15.66
N TYR A 36 -15.21 -7.53 -16.80
CA TYR A 36 -14.34 -8.69 -16.94
C TYR A 36 -13.06 -8.55 -16.07
N VAL A 37 -12.42 -7.38 -16.13
CA VAL A 37 -11.23 -7.07 -15.35
C VAL A 37 -11.55 -7.09 -13.83
N GLN A 38 -12.73 -6.64 -13.42
CA GLN A 38 -13.19 -6.71 -12.03
C GLN A 38 -13.29 -8.15 -11.53
N LEU A 39 -13.83 -9.06 -12.34
CA LEU A 39 -13.93 -10.48 -11.98
C LEU A 39 -12.55 -11.10 -11.77
N ILE A 40 -11.63 -10.86 -12.71
CA ILE A 40 -10.25 -11.36 -12.59
C ILE A 40 -9.55 -10.73 -11.39
N HIS A 41 -9.68 -9.43 -11.20
CA HIS A 41 -9.06 -8.72 -10.08
C HIS A 41 -9.59 -9.23 -8.74
N LYS A 42 -10.91 -9.43 -8.64
CA LYS A 42 -11.55 -10.00 -7.46
C LYS A 42 -11.06 -11.41 -7.15
N HIS A 43 -10.96 -12.25 -8.19
CA HIS A 43 -10.39 -13.59 -8.05
C HIS A 43 -8.93 -13.54 -7.56
N ASN A 44 -8.11 -12.65 -8.11
CA ASN A 44 -6.74 -12.44 -7.62
C ASN A 44 -6.68 -11.95 -6.17
N GLN A 45 -7.61 -11.09 -5.75
CA GLN A 45 -7.70 -10.68 -4.34
C GLN A 45 -7.98 -11.86 -3.40
N TYR A 46 -8.84 -12.78 -3.80
CA TYR A 46 -9.08 -14.01 -3.01
C TYR A 46 -7.85 -14.90 -2.94
N LEU A 47 -7.14 -15.09 -4.06
CA LEU A 47 -5.95 -15.93 -4.10
C LEU A 47 -4.76 -15.35 -3.32
N THR A 48 -4.63 -14.02 -3.32
CA THR A 48 -3.46 -13.36 -2.72
C THR A 48 -3.72 -12.81 -1.31
N GLY A 49 -4.98 -12.61 -0.94
CA GLY A 49 -5.35 -11.90 0.28
C GLY A 49 -5.04 -10.40 0.24
N ILE A 50 -4.74 -9.84 -0.95
CA ILE A 50 -4.47 -8.41 -1.13
C ILE A 50 -5.75 -7.71 -1.61
N GLN A 51 -6.28 -6.80 -0.81
CA GLN A 51 -7.47 -6.02 -1.15
C GLN A 51 -7.08 -4.60 -1.55
N ILE A 52 -7.25 -4.28 -2.83
CA ILE A 52 -7.00 -2.96 -3.42
C ILE A 52 -8.16 -2.60 -4.33
N GLY A 53 -8.81 -1.47 -4.08
CA GLY A 53 -9.86 -0.94 -4.97
C GLY A 53 -9.27 -0.21 -6.17
N PHE A 54 -9.91 -0.26 -7.33
CA PHE A 54 -9.47 0.46 -8.54
C PHE A 54 -9.45 1.99 -8.40
N GLY A 55 -10.21 2.53 -7.44
CA GLY A 55 -10.23 3.97 -7.13
C GLY A 55 -9.06 4.44 -6.27
N THR A 56 -8.26 3.54 -5.69
CA THR A 56 -7.07 3.91 -4.92
C THR A 56 -6.05 4.59 -5.82
N LYS A 57 -5.48 5.70 -5.39
CA LYS A 57 -4.43 6.39 -6.16
C LYS A 57 -3.07 5.84 -5.75
N ILE A 58 -2.39 5.14 -6.65
CA ILE A 58 -1.10 4.50 -6.38
C ILE A 58 -0.10 4.92 -7.45
N GLY A 59 1.04 5.44 -7.03
CA GLY A 59 2.18 5.82 -7.85
C GLY A 59 2.86 4.64 -8.55
N LYS A 60 4.03 4.87 -9.12
CA LYS A 60 4.81 3.85 -9.83
C LYS A 60 5.57 2.95 -8.84
N ALA A 61 6.03 1.78 -9.32
CA ALA A 61 6.91 0.87 -8.58
C ALA A 61 6.41 0.45 -7.19
N LEU A 62 5.08 0.22 -7.03
CA LEU A 62 4.56 -0.42 -5.83
C LEU A 62 4.98 -1.90 -5.80
N MET A 63 5.58 -2.33 -4.69
CA MET A 63 6.02 -3.72 -4.47
C MET A 63 5.35 -4.37 -3.27
N PHE A 64 5.07 -5.68 -3.42
CA PHE A 64 4.64 -6.58 -2.35
C PHE A 64 5.61 -7.76 -2.26
N PRO A 65 6.73 -7.66 -1.52
CA PRO A 65 7.72 -8.75 -1.43
C PRO A 65 7.11 -10.05 -0.89
N HIS A 66 6.25 -9.92 0.11
CA HIS A 66 5.44 -10.99 0.67
C HIS A 66 3.99 -10.56 0.65
N TYR A 67 3.21 -11.21 -0.19
CA TYR A 67 1.77 -10.94 -0.31
C TYR A 67 1.01 -11.81 0.69
N SER A 68 0.04 -11.26 1.35
CA SER A 68 -1.01 -11.91 2.12
C SER A 68 -1.62 -10.90 3.09
N CYS A 69 -2.93 -10.98 3.30
CA CYS A 69 -3.65 -10.18 4.29
C CYS A 69 -3.34 -8.67 4.24
N ILE A 70 -3.18 -8.11 3.04
CA ILE A 70 -2.97 -6.68 2.84
C ILE A 70 -4.31 -6.02 2.51
N VAL A 71 -4.65 -4.97 3.22
CA VAL A 71 -5.89 -4.20 2.97
C VAL A 71 -5.54 -2.74 2.74
N ILE A 72 -5.87 -2.22 1.55
CA ILE A 72 -5.67 -0.82 1.19
C ILE A 72 -7.03 -0.18 0.90
N ASN A 73 -7.38 0.82 1.71
CA ASN A 73 -8.63 1.57 1.55
C ASN A 73 -8.65 2.32 0.21
N GLY A 74 -9.78 2.28 -0.48
CA GLY A 74 -9.95 2.90 -1.79
C GLY A 74 -9.78 4.42 -1.83
N ALA A 75 -9.88 5.11 -0.69
CA ALA A 75 -9.65 6.54 -0.57
C ALA A 75 -8.19 6.90 -0.19
N ALA A 76 -7.34 5.92 0.06
CA ALA A 76 -5.93 6.16 0.35
C ALA A 76 -5.17 6.59 -0.91
N THR A 77 -4.09 7.34 -0.70
CA THR A 77 -3.13 7.65 -1.76
C THR A 77 -1.75 7.14 -1.37
N ILE A 78 -1.04 6.56 -2.34
CA ILE A 78 0.30 6.00 -2.15
C ILE A 78 1.19 6.56 -3.26
N GLY A 79 2.33 7.12 -2.89
CA GLY A 79 3.30 7.67 -3.81
C GLY A 79 4.08 6.61 -4.60
N ASP A 80 5.18 7.05 -5.19
CA ASP A 80 6.06 6.22 -5.99
C ASP A 80 7.02 5.39 -5.13
N ASN A 81 7.48 4.26 -5.67
CA ASN A 81 8.52 3.42 -5.07
C ASN A 81 8.22 2.98 -3.63
N CYS A 82 6.98 2.57 -3.37
CA CYS A 82 6.56 2.09 -2.06
C CYS A 82 6.63 0.57 -1.97
N THR A 83 7.01 0.07 -0.79
CA THR A 83 7.06 -1.36 -0.49
C THR A 83 6.14 -1.68 0.68
N ILE A 84 5.23 -2.63 0.49
CA ILE A 84 4.23 -3.02 1.49
C ILE A 84 4.35 -4.51 1.75
N TYR A 85 4.63 -4.88 2.99
CA TYR A 85 4.73 -6.27 3.41
C TYR A 85 3.38 -6.84 3.83
N HIS A 86 3.32 -8.14 4.05
CA HIS A 86 2.11 -8.87 4.44
C HIS A 86 1.49 -8.35 5.75
N GLY A 87 0.18 -8.55 5.89
CA GLY A 87 -0.56 -8.19 7.09
C GLY A 87 -0.77 -6.69 7.31
N VAL A 88 -0.34 -5.84 6.36
CA VAL A 88 -0.48 -4.38 6.45
C VAL A 88 -1.92 -3.96 6.21
N THR A 89 -2.38 -2.99 6.99
CA THR A 89 -3.65 -2.32 6.77
C THR A 89 -3.42 -0.81 6.58
N ILE A 90 -3.85 -0.29 5.45
CA ILE A 90 -3.96 1.15 5.19
C ILE A 90 -5.44 1.47 5.21
N GLY A 91 -5.92 1.98 6.34
CA GLY A 91 -7.33 2.09 6.69
C GLY A 91 -7.82 3.51 6.88
N SER A 92 -9.12 3.72 6.61
CA SER A 92 -9.79 4.97 6.93
C SER A 92 -10.40 4.93 8.33
N ILE A 93 -10.61 6.12 8.90
CA ILE A 93 -11.41 6.31 10.10
C ILE A 93 -12.76 6.92 9.73
N ARG A 94 -13.79 6.57 10.48
CA ARG A 94 -15.13 7.17 10.41
C ARG A 94 -15.29 8.25 11.48
N GLY A 95 -16.25 9.14 11.31
CA GLY A 95 -16.54 10.21 12.27
C GLY A 95 -16.04 11.59 11.82
N PRO A 96 -15.93 12.58 12.73
CA PRO A 96 -15.60 13.98 12.40
C PRO A 96 -14.26 14.16 11.67
N LYS A 97 -13.29 13.33 11.98
CA LYS A 97 -11.96 13.31 11.33
C LYS A 97 -11.84 12.22 10.26
N ARG A 98 -12.96 11.90 9.59
CA ARG A 98 -12.96 10.85 8.56
C ARG A 98 -11.92 11.12 7.48
N GLY A 99 -11.33 10.04 6.96
CA GLY A 99 -10.37 10.10 5.87
C GLY A 99 -9.50 8.86 5.85
N ALA A 100 -8.65 8.80 4.85
CA ALA A 100 -7.72 7.71 4.62
C ALA A 100 -6.30 8.28 4.49
N PRO A 101 -5.27 7.45 4.75
CA PRO A 101 -3.89 7.90 4.73
C PRO A 101 -3.43 8.41 3.36
N ARG A 102 -2.57 9.41 3.39
CA ARG A 102 -1.77 9.87 2.25
C ARG A 102 -0.32 9.48 2.52
N ILE A 103 0.21 8.61 1.69
CA ILE A 103 1.55 8.05 1.82
C ILE A 103 2.43 8.63 0.72
N GLY A 104 3.57 9.19 1.09
CA GLY A 104 4.55 9.78 0.18
C GLY A 104 5.33 8.75 -0.63
N ASN A 105 6.46 9.19 -1.17
CA ASN A 105 7.34 8.38 -2.00
C ASN A 105 8.39 7.63 -1.17
N ASN A 106 8.93 6.54 -1.70
CA ASN A 106 10.00 5.74 -1.07
C ASN A 106 9.62 5.28 0.35
N VAL A 107 8.34 4.94 0.58
CA VAL A 107 7.87 4.51 1.88
C VAL A 107 7.88 3.00 1.97
N VAL A 108 8.37 2.50 3.09
CA VAL A 108 8.36 1.07 3.38
C VAL A 108 7.48 0.82 4.59
N ILE A 109 6.50 -0.08 4.42
CA ILE A 109 5.58 -0.48 5.48
C ILE A 109 5.82 -1.96 5.78
N ALA A 110 6.43 -2.22 6.93
CA ALA A 110 6.82 -3.56 7.33
C ALA A 110 5.63 -4.40 7.81
N SER A 111 5.86 -5.69 7.97
CA SER A 111 4.82 -6.70 8.21
C SER A 111 3.91 -6.38 9.38
N GLY A 112 2.61 -6.50 9.16
CA GLY A 112 1.59 -6.34 10.19
C GLY A 112 1.34 -4.91 10.65
N ALA A 113 2.02 -3.91 10.09
CA ALA A 113 1.79 -2.50 10.45
C ALA A 113 0.40 -2.01 10.05
N LYS A 114 -0.14 -1.06 10.82
CA LYS A 114 -1.43 -0.43 10.59
C LYS A 114 -1.24 1.07 10.44
N VAL A 115 -1.67 1.62 9.32
CA VAL A 115 -1.66 3.06 9.02
C VAL A 115 -3.10 3.50 8.88
N ILE A 116 -3.63 4.21 9.86
CA ILE A 116 -5.08 4.40 9.98
C ILE A 116 -5.42 5.87 10.23
N GLY A 117 -6.38 6.37 9.47
CA GLY A 117 -6.95 7.70 9.66
C GLY A 117 -6.62 8.69 8.56
N ASN A 118 -7.08 9.91 8.73
CA ASN A 118 -6.77 11.03 7.83
C ASN A 118 -5.40 11.63 8.19
N ILE A 119 -4.35 10.88 7.89
CA ILE A 119 -2.97 11.21 8.23
C ILE A 119 -2.08 11.27 6.99
N THR A 120 -0.98 11.97 7.10
CA THR A 120 0.03 12.08 6.06
C THR A 120 1.33 11.41 6.51
N ILE A 121 1.83 10.51 5.70
CA ILE A 121 3.14 9.89 5.86
C ILE A 121 4.05 10.55 4.81
N GLY A 122 5.13 11.15 5.25
CA GLY A 122 6.09 11.83 4.39
C GLY A 122 6.87 10.90 3.45
N ASN A 123 7.85 11.45 2.79
CA ASN A 123 8.74 10.70 1.90
C ASN A 123 9.88 10.03 2.68
N ASN A 124 10.45 8.96 2.14
CA ASN A 124 11.57 8.24 2.72
C ASN A 124 11.28 7.78 4.16
N VAL A 125 10.07 7.29 4.40
CA VAL A 125 9.62 6.83 5.73
C VAL A 125 9.65 5.32 5.80
N MET A 126 10.12 4.81 6.94
CA MET A 126 10.04 3.40 7.30
C MET A 126 9.09 3.20 8.47
N ILE A 127 8.08 2.38 8.28
CA ILE A 127 7.16 1.95 9.34
C ILE A 127 7.51 0.52 9.74
N GLY A 128 7.98 0.35 10.96
CA GLY A 128 8.42 -0.92 11.51
C GLY A 128 7.29 -1.94 11.66
N SER A 129 7.66 -3.20 11.78
CA SER A 129 6.71 -4.30 11.91
C SER A 129 5.77 -4.12 13.10
N ARG A 130 4.48 -4.44 12.90
CA ARG A 130 3.41 -4.34 13.91
C ARG A 130 3.19 -2.94 14.49
N SER A 131 3.76 -1.91 13.90
CA SER A 131 3.53 -0.52 14.34
C SER A 131 2.12 -0.05 14.00
N ILE A 132 1.53 0.75 14.87
CA ILE A 132 0.22 1.38 14.66
C ILE A 132 0.41 2.88 14.53
N VAL A 133 0.24 3.39 13.32
CA VAL A 133 0.42 4.79 12.96
C VAL A 133 -0.94 5.45 12.80
N ILE A 134 -1.21 6.44 13.66
CA ILE A 134 -2.47 7.19 13.72
C ILE A 134 -2.26 8.71 13.74
N THR A 135 -1.02 9.15 13.50
CA THR A 135 -0.60 10.56 13.45
C THR A 135 0.24 10.82 12.22
N ASP A 136 0.37 12.07 11.84
CA ASP A 136 1.24 12.47 10.73
C ASP A 136 2.70 12.12 11.02
N ILE A 137 3.42 11.71 9.98
CA ILE A 137 4.83 11.34 10.05
C ILE A 137 5.61 12.21 9.07
N PRO A 138 6.61 12.96 9.53
CA PRO A 138 7.44 13.78 8.64
C PRO A 138 8.34 12.94 7.74
N ASP A 139 8.91 13.59 6.73
CA ASP A 139 9.90 12.99 5.84
C ASP A 139 11.09 12.41 6.61
N ASN A 140 11.77 11.44 6.02
CA ASN A 140 13.02 10.85 6.52
C ASN A 140 12.91 10.31 7.94
N SER A 141 11.82 9.63 8.26
CA SER A 141 11.53 9.14 9.62
C SER A 141 11.42 7.62 9.66
N VAL A 142 11.76 7.07 10.82
CA VAL A 142 11.45 5.69 11.20
C VAL A 142 10.39 5.72 12.28
N VAL A 143 9.36 4.87 12.14
CA VAL A 143 8.28 4.75 13.13
C VAL A 143 8.20 3.33 13.63
N VAL A 144 8.19 3.14 14.93
CA VAL A 144 8.06 1.83 15.56
C VAL A 144 7.10 1.86 16.77
N GLY A 145 6.46 0.74 17.02
CA GLY A 145 5.68 0.53 18.24
C GLY A 145 4.17 0.72 18.10
N ASN A 146 3.47 0.51 19.19
CA ASN A 146 2.02 0.67 19.32
C ASN A 146 1.69 1.43 20.64
N PRO A 147 1.28 2.72 20.55
CA PRO A 147 1.22 3.54 19.33
C PRO A 147 2.59 3.81 18.72
N GLY A 148 2.63 4.08 17.41
CA GLY A 148 3.86 4.34 16.68
C GLY A 148 4.58 5.58 17.18
N LYS A 149 5.85 5.43 17.53
CA LYS A 149 6.74 6.52 17.95
C LYS A 149 7.77 6.79 16.86
N ILE A 150 7.99 8.06 16.55
CA ILE A 150 8.99 8.49 15.58
C ILE A 150 10.37 8.36 16.23
N ILE A 151 11.27 7.67 15.55
CA ILE A 151 12.70 7.63 15.89
C ILE A 151 13.41 8.52 14.86
N PRO A 152 14.01 9.66 15.27
CA PRO A 152 14.76 10.50 14.36
C PRO A 152 15.93 9.73 13.76
N GLN A 153 16.02 9.66 12.43
CA GLN A 153 17.21 9.13 11.78
C GLN A 153 18.37 10.14 11.88
N LYS A 154 19.48 9.70 12.46
CA LYS A 154 20.75 10.41 12.36
C LYS A 154 21.44 9.92 11.07
N GLY A 155 21.35 10.73 10.01
CA GLY A 155 22.01 10.48 8.73
C GLY A 155 21.13 9.80 7.68
N LEU A 156 21.28 10.29 6.45
CA LEU A 156 20.55 9.84 5.25
C LEU A 156 21.22 8.60 4.64
N GLU A 157 21.33 7.52 5.39
CA GLU A 157 21.58 6.22 4.76
C GLU A 157 20.22 5.67 4.33
N PRO A 158 20.04 5.30 3.04
CA PRO A 158 18.85 4.54 2.65
C PRO A 158 18.83 3.26 3.49
N VAL A 159 17.73 3.05 4.23
CA VAL A 159 17.58 1.87 5.08
C VAL A 159 17.66 0.62 4.19
N SER A 160 18.84 0.06 4.08
CA SER A 160 19.02 -1.23 3.46
C SER A 160 18.51 -2.29 4.43
N TYR A 161 17.55 -3.08 3.99
CA TYR A 161 16.90 -4.13 4.79
C TYR A 161 17.75 -5.36 5.04
N THR A 162 19.06 -5.24 5.05
CA THR A 162 19.91 -6.32 5.50
C THR A 162 20.02 -6.24 7.01
N HIS A 163 19.28 -7.12 7.69
CA HIS A 163 19.42 -7.45 9.12
C HIS A 163 18.88 -6.44 10.15
N LEU A 164 17.55 -6.29 10.24
CA LEU A 164 16.92 -6.04 11.53
C LEU A 164 16.58 -7.39 12.19
N THR A 165 17.58 -8.12 12.59
CA THR A 165 17.44 -9.08 13.68
C THR A 165 17.36 -8.27 14.97
N LEU A 166 16.16 -8.21 15.56
CA LEU A 166 15.99 -7.74 16.92
C LEU A 166 16.81 -8.65 17.85
N PRO A 167 17.44 -8.09 18.90
CA PRO A 167 18.09 -8.89 19.91
C PRO A 167 17.13 -9.81 20.62
#